data_286ae0a13ac23fc6458bbdec3ce0861a
#
_entry.id   286ae0a13ac23fc6458bbdec3ce0861a
#
_cell.length_a   1.000
_cell.length_b   1.000
_cell.length_c   1.000
_cell.angle_alpha   90.00
_cell.angle_beta   90.00
_cell.angle_gamma   90.00
#
_symmetry.space_group_name_H-M   'P 1'
#
loop_
_entity.id
_entity.type
_entity.pdbx_description
1 polymer ?
#
loop_
_entity_poly.entity_id
_entity_poly.type
_entity_poly.pdbx_seq_one_letter_code
_entity_poly.pdbx_strand_id
1 'polypeptide(L)'
;MKVLGISGSLRKDSHNTSLLRAAGELLPPGAELDLVGIGDLPLYDEDADTDPAPDAVARFRDAVASADAIVVSTPEYNASIPGPLKNAIDWASRPFEANPFRGKPVLVVGASTGLFGAVWAQAEIRKVLDHIGANVLDTELPVGQAHEAVAHGLRDAGISAELERQLAVLVAMTRDAEAVGHRSHRERERVAA
;
A
#
# COMPACT_ATOMS: atom_id res chain seq x y z
N MET A 1 -8.55 10.89 -7.99
CA MET A 1 -7.77 9.67 -7.90
C MET A 1 -7.75 9.20 -6.46
N LYS A 2 -8.03 7.93 -6.22
CA LYS A 2 -8.17 7.36 -4.89
C LYS A 2 -6.93 6.55 -4.52
N VAL A 3 -6.20 6.98 -3.50
CA VAL A 3 -5.03 6.28 -2.97
C VAL A 3 -5.41 5.60 -1.66
N LEU A 4 -5.15 4.29 -1.54
CA LEU A 4 -5.40 3.55 -0.32
C LEU A 4 -4.14 3.51 0.54
N GLY A 5 -4.24 3.97 1.78
CA GLY A 5 -3.17 3.86 2.78
C GLY A 5 -3.37 2.64 3.68
N ILE A 6 -2.41 1.71 3.68
CA ILE A 6 -2.41 0.51 4.54
C ILE A 6 -1.29 0.63 5.57
N SER A 7 -1.66 0.77 6.85
CA SER A 7 -0.69 0.77 7.95
C SER A 7 -0.45 -0.65 8.45
N GLY A 8 0.81 -1.10 8.43
CA GLY A 8 1.20 -2.39 9.00
C GLY A 8 1.20 -2.46 10.53
N SER A 9 0.90 -1.34 11.21
CA SER A 9 0.91 -1.25 12.67
C SER A 9 -0.50 -1.10 13.22
N LEU A 10 -0.85 -1.94 14.20
CA LEU A 10 -2.11 -1.85 14.93
C LEU A 10 -2.06 -0.91 16.15
N ARG A 11 -0.90 -0.34 16.47
CA ARG A 11 -0.73 0.54 17.62
C ARG A 11 -1.51 1.85 17.42
N LYS A 12 -2.22 2.32 18.44
CA LYS A 12 -3.04 3.54 18.39
C LYS A 12 -2.24 4.76 17.92
N ASP A 13 -1.04 4.96 18.50
CA ASP A 13 -0.15 6.07 18.15
C ASP A 13 0.98 5.58 17.20
N SER A 14 0.59 4.97 16.10
CA SER A 14 1.51 4.37 15.14
C SER A 14 2.25 5.43 14.32
N HIS A 15 3.57 5.39 14.31
CA HIS A 15 4.41 6.20 13.44
C HIS A 15 4.15 5.92 11.95
N ASN A 16 3.82 4.67 11.60
CA ASN A 16 3.48 4.30 10.24
C ASN A 16 2.13 4.88 9.79
N THR A 17 1.15 4.93 10.68
CA THR A 17 -0.11 5.64 10.40
C THR A 17 0.10 7.15 10.29
N SER A 18 0.98 7.74 11.12
CA SER A 18 1.34 9.15 11.00
C SER A 18 2.06 9.47 9.69
N LEU A 19 2.95 8.57 9.24
CA LEU A 19 3.62 8.70 7.95
C LEU A 19 2.64 8.64 6.77
N LEU A 20 1.62 7.78 6.83
CA LEU A 20 0.55 7.74 5.83
C LEU A 20 -0.30 9.02 5.81
N ARG A 21 -0.57 9.62 6.97
CA ARG A 21 -1.27 10.93 7.02
C ARG A 21 -0.43 12.02 6.37
N ALA A 22 0.86 12.07 6.67
CA ALA A 22 1.78 13.00 6.01
C ALA A 22 1.85 12.73 4.49
N ALA A 23 1.84 11.48 4.06
CA ALA A 23 1.76 11.14 2.63
C ALA A 23 0.48 11.68 1.99
N GLY A 24 -0.66 11.62 2.68
CA GLY A 24 -1.91 12.21 2.19
C GLY A 24 -1.85 13.72 1.99
N GLU A 25 -1.14 14.44 2.88
CA GLU A 25 -0.92 15.89 2.78
C GLU A 25 0.03 16.28 1.63
N LEU A 26 0.92 15.36 1.21
CA LEU A 26 1.90 15.57 0.15
C LEU A 26 1.47 15.04 -1.22
N LEU A 27 0.28 14.43 -1.33
CA LEU A 27 -0.23 13.96 -2.62
C LEU A 27 -0.43 15.12 -3.61
N PRO A 28 -0.15 14.90 -4.89
CA PRO A 28 -0.46 15.86 -5.94
C PRO A 28 -1.96 16.23 -5.99
N PRO A 29 -2.31 17.45 -6.45
CA PRO A 29 -3.70 17.88 -6.58
C PRO A 29 -4.55 16.89 -7.38
N GLY A 30 -5.74 16.57 -6.85
CA GLY A 30 -6.68 15.64 -7.45
C GLY A 30 -6.47 14.17 -7.02
N ALA A 31 -5.51 13.90 -6.13
CA ALA A 31 -5.36 12.61 -5.44
C ALA A 31 -5.69 12.77 -3.95
N GLU A 32 -6.37 11.80 -3.38
CA GLU A 32 -6.77 11.75 -1.97
C GLU A 32 -6.39 10.39 -1.39
N LEU A 33 -5.90 10.37 -0.14
CA LEU A 33 -5.50 9.15 0.56
C LEU A 33 -6.54 8.80 1.63
N ASP A 34 -7.13 7.61 1.48
CA ASP A 34 -8.02 6.99 2.45
C ASP A 34 -7.25 5.91 3.24
N LEU A 35 -7.36 5.92 4.56
CA LEU A 35 -6.76 4.89 5.42
C LEU A 35 -7.72 3.73 5.62
N VAL A 36 -7.21 2.49 5.47
CA VAL A 36 -7.93 1.28 5.82
C VAL A 36 -7.28 0.59 7.02
N GLY A 37 -8.12 0.14 7.97
CA GLY A 37 -7.69 -0.67 9.10
C GLY A 37 -7.54 -2.15 8.72
N ILE A 38 -6.56 -2.83 9.33
CA ILE A 38 -6.31 -4.28 9.17
C ILE A 38 -6.50 -5.06 10.47
N GLY A 39 -6.88 -4.37 11.57
CA GLY A 39 -6.95 -4.97 12.90
C GLY A 39 -8.13 -5.91 13.11
N ASP A 40 -9.20 -5.77 12.35
CA ASP A 40 -10.42 -6.58 12.47
C ASP A 40 -10.39 -7.84 11.59
N LEU A 41 -9.34 -8.00 10.79
CA LEU A 41 -9.19 -9.19 9.95
C LEU A 41 -8.88 -10.42 10.82
N PRO A 42 -9.64 -11.52 10.69
CA PRO A 42 -9.28 -12.77 11.36
C PRO A 42 -7.95 -13.30 10.84
N LEU A 43 -7.32 -14.23 11.55
CA LEU A 43 -6.18 -14.93 10.98
C LEU A 43 -6.63 -15.67 9.71
N TYR A 44 -5.79 -15.62 8.67
CA TYR A 44 -6.11 -16.29 7.42
C TYR A 44 -6.23 -17.80 7.64
N ASP A 45 -7.34 -18.30 7.18
CA ASP A 45 -7.67 -19.71 7.15
C ASP A 45 -8.41 -19.96 5.82
N GLU A 46 -7.90 -20.89 5.02
CA GLU A 46 -8.49 -21.22 3.72
C GLU A 46 -9.90 -21.77 3.86
N ASP A 47 -10.20 -22.50 4.94
CA ASP A 47 -11.54 -23.04 5.21
C ASP A 47 -12.55 -21.92 5.55
N ALA A 48 -12.05 -20.76 5.99
CA ALA A 48 -12.87 -19.59 6.29
C ALA A 48 -12.99 -18.61 5.09
N ASP A 49 -12.25 -18.86 4.00
CA ASP A 49 -12.33 -18.05 2.77
C ASP A 49 -13.51 -18.52 1.90
N THR A 50 -14.69 -18.20 2.34
CA THR A 50 -15.97 -18.61 1.76
C THR A 50 -16.58 -17.54 0.86
N ASP A 51 -17.64 -17.88 0.14
CA ASP A 51 -18.48 -16.91 -0.57
C ASP A 51 -19.90 -16.95 0.05
N PRO A 52 -20.34 -15.87 0.75
CA PRO A 52 -19.61 -14.60 0.93
C PRO A 52 -18.44 -14.71 1.92
N ALA A 53 -17.42 -13.89 1.70
CA ALA A 53 -16.27 -13.78 2.60
C ALA A 53 -16.68 -13.13 3.94
N PRO A 54 -15.92 -13.33 5.04
CA PRO A 54 -16.17 -12.60 6.30
C PRO A 54 -16.24 -11.09 6.05
N ASP A 55 -17.16 -10.39 6.71
CA ASP A 55 -17.45 -8.97 6.46
C ASP A 55 -16.21 -8.07 6.49
N ALA A 56 -15.29 -8.29 7.43
CA ALA A 56 -14.05 -7.50 7.51
C ALA A 56 -13.14 -7.75 6.29
N VAL A 57 -13.09 -8.97 5.80
CA VAL A 57 -12.32 -9.37 4.61
C VAL A 57 -12.95 -8.77 3.35
N ALA A 58 -14.27 -8.86 3.21
CA ALA A 58 -14.99 -8.27 2.08
C ALA A 58 -14.73 -6.76 1.99
N ARG A 59 -14.89 -6.03 3.12
CA ARG A 59 -14.60 -4.59 3.17
C ARG A 59 -13.15 -4.25 2.81
N PHE A 60 -12.20 -5.05 3.27
CA PHE A 60 -10.79 -4.83 2.96
C PHE A 60 -10.48 -5.09 1.48
N ARG A 61 -10.99 -6.20 0.91
CA ARG A 61 -10.88 -6.50 -0.53
C ARG A 61 -11.50 -5.39 -1.39
N ASP A 62 -12.68 -4.89 -1.02
CA ASP A 62 -13.36 -3.80 -1.73
C ASP A 62 -12.55 -2.49 -1.66
N ALA A 63 -11.95 -2.18 -0.50
CA ALA A 63 -11.08 -1.02 -0.36
C ALA A 63 -9.86 -1.11 -1.29
N VAL A 64 -9.20 -2.28 -1.33
CA VAL A 64 -8.07 -2.53 -2.26
C VAL A 64 -8.55 -2.47 -3.71
N ALA A 65 -9.68 -3.09 -4.05
CA ALA A 65 -10.21 -3.12 -5.43
C ALA A 65 -10.58 -1.72 -5.95
N SER A 66 -11.20 -0.89 -5.10
CA SER A 66 -11.67 0.45 -5.47
C SER A 66 -10.58 1.52 -5.54
N ALA A 67 -9.38 1.24 -5.05
CA ALA A 67 -8.25 2.17 -5.09
C ALA A 67 -7.58 2.21 -6.47
N ASP A 68 -7.12 3.39 -6.88
CA ASP A 68 -6.31 3.57 -8.10
C ASP A 68 -4.84 3.24 -7.85
N ALA A 69 -4.34 3.50 -6.62
CA ALA A 69 -3.00 3.20 -6.15
C ALA A 69 -3.00 2.91 -4.65
N ILE A 70 -1.90 2.34 -4.15
CA ILE A 70 -1.77 1.94 -2.75
C ILE A 70 -0.46 2.49 -2.17
N VAL A 71 -0.50 2.99 -0.94
CA VAL A 71 0.69 3.27 -0.12
C VAL A 71 0.67 2.34 1.09
N VAL A 72 1.68 1.49 1.21
CA VAL A 72 1.86 0.61 2.38
C VAL A 72 2.94 1.20 3.28
N SER A 73 2.61 1.47 4.54
CA SER A 73 3.60 1.87 5.54
C SER A 73 3.80 0.78 6.58
N THR A 74 5.02 0.24 6.66
CA THR A 74 5.34 -0.90 7.51
C THR A 74 6.30 -0.56 8.65
N PRO A 75 6.00 -0.97 9.90
CA PRO A 75 7.06 -1.12 10.91
C PRO A 75 7.87 -2.38 10.62
N GLU A 76 8.91 -2.59 11.39
CA GLU A 76 9.76 -3.77 11.29
C GLU A 76 9.79 -4.51 12.62
N TYR A 77 9.48 -5.78 12.59
CA TYR A 77 9.57 -6.68 13.74
C TYR A 77 10.42 -7.89 13.39
N ASN A 78 11.50 -8.07 14.13
CA ASN A 78 12.44 -9.19 13.92
C ASN A 78 13.00 -9.24 12.48
N ALA A 79 13.37 -8.08 11.94
CA ALA A 79 13.88 -7.91 10.57
C ALA A 79 12.90 -8.34 9.46
N SER A 80 11.59 -8.29 9.73
CA SER A 80 10.53 -8.73 8.82
C SER A 80 9.28 -7.87 8.95
N ILE A 81 8.29 -8.14 8.09
CA ILE A 81 6.98 -7.51 8.12
C ILE A 81 6.15 -7.96 9.32
N PRO A 82 5.26 -7.12 9.86
CA PRO A 82 4.34 -7.52 10.92
C PRO A 82 3.37 -8.61 10.48
N GLY A 83 3.08 -9.56 11.37
CA GLY A 83 2.10 -10.62 11.12
C GLY A 83 0.74 -10.11 10.63
N PRO A 84 0.14 -9.08 11.25
CA PRO A 84 -1.13 -8.51 10.77
C PRO A 84 -1.09 -7.95 9.34
N LEU A 85 0.04 -7.36 8.92
CA LEU A 85 0.19 -6.86 7.55
C LEU A 85 0.27 -8.02 6.55
N LYS A 86 1.06 -9.05 6.88
CA LYS A 86 1.12 -10.26 6.04
C LYS A 86 -0.24 -10.93 5.93
N ASN A 87 -0.96 -11.06 7.06
CA ASN A 87 -2.31 -11.60 7.13
C ASN A 87 -3.30 -10.84 6.23
N ALA A 88 -3.25 -9.51 6.26
CA ALA A 88 -4.11 -8.68 5.39
C ALA A 88 -3.84 -8.92 3.90
N ILE A 89 -2.58 -9.07 3.52
CA ILE A 89 -2.21 -9.38 2.13
C ILE A 89 -2.64 -10.79 1.75
N ASP A 90 -2.50 -11.76 2.64
CA ASP A 90 -2.93 -13.14 2.39
C ASP A 90 -4.44 -13.20 2.14
N TRP A 91 -5.25 -12.52 2.94
CA TRP A 91 -6.69 -12.40 2.72
C TRP A 91 -7.04 -11.73 1.39
N ALA A 92 -6.42 -10.58 1.09
CA ALA A 92 -6.80 -9.80 -0.10
C ALA A 92 -6.26 -10.40 -1.39
N SER A 93 -5.20 -11.20 -1.37
CA SER A 93 -4.67 -11.88 -2.55
C SER A 93 -5.43 -13.16 -2.97
N ARG A 94 -6.54 -13.48 -2.28
CA ARG A 94 -7.37 -14.65 -2.55
C ARG A 94 -8.79 -14.23 -2.98
N PRO A 95 -9.46 -15.01 -3.85
CA PRO A 95 -8.83 -16.05 -4.69
C PRO A 95 -7.81 -15.43 -5.65
N PHE A 96 -6.78 -16.19 -6.03
CA PHE A 96 -5.64 -15.65 -6.78
C PHE A 96 -6.05 -15.04 -8.12
N GLU A 97 -7.05 -15.60 -8.79
CA GLU A 97 -7.58 -15.11 -10.07
C GLU A 97 -8.25 -13.73 -9.94
N ALA A 98 -8.90 -13.46 -8.79
CA ALA A 98 -9.59 -12.21 -8.50
C ALA A 98 -8.80 -11.29 -7.56
N ASN A 99 -7.49 -11.50 -7.44
CA ASN A 99 -6.61 -10.73 -6.59
C ASN A 99 -6.63 -9.22 -6.94
N PRO A 100 -7.16 -8.35 -6.06
CA PRO A 100 -7.32 -6.93 -6.34
C PRO A 100 -6.01 -6.12 -6.32
N PHE A 101 -4.90 -6.69 -5.87
CA PHE A 101 -3.58 -6.05 -5.97
C PHE A 101 -2.99 -6.12 -7.38
N ARG A 102 -3.46 -7.04 -8.22
CA ARG A 102 -2.88 -7.28 -9.54
C ARG A 102 -2.89 -6.03 -10.41
N GLY A 103 -1.69 -5.63 -10.85
CA GLY A 103 -1.48 -4.46 -11.71
C GLY A 103 -1.63 -3.11 -11.00
N LYS A 104 -1.99 -3.07 -9.70
CA LYS A 104 -2.09 -1.80 -8.96
C LYS A 104 -0.71 -1.22 -8.67
N PRO A 105 -0.51 0.08 -8.93
CA PRO A 105 0.67 0.81 -8.48
C PRO A 105 0.74 0.81 -6.95
N VAL A 106 1.90 0.41 -6.40
CA VAL A 106 2.12 0.35 -4.96
C VAL A 106 3.43 1.02 -4.58
N LEU A 107 3.36 1.96 -3.63
CA LEU A 107 4.51 2.54 -2.94
C LEU A 107 4.63 1.90 -1.55
N VAL A 108 5.83 1.46 -1.20
CA VAL A 108 6.16 0.95 0.14
C VAL A 108 7.07 1.95 0.84
N VAL A 109 6.67 2.35 2.05
CA VAL A 109 7.44 3.19 2.96
C VAL A 109 7.51 2.53 4.33
N GLY A 110 8.41 2.98 5.20
CA GLY A 110 8.51 2.39 6.53
C GLY A 110 9.05 3.35 7.57
N ALA A 111 8.54 3.22 8.80
CA ALA A 111 8.97 3.99 9.94
C ALA A 111 9.25 3.08 11.14
N SER A 112 10.41 3.26 11.78
CA SER A 112 10.78 2.57 13.02
C SER A 112 11.49 3.51 14.00
N THR A 113 11.46 3.16 15.28
CA THR A 113 12.21 3.90 16.31
C THR A 113 13.72 3.65 16.24
N GLY A 114 14.15 2.60 15.53
CA GLY A 114 15.56 2.32 15.26
C GLY A 114 16.11 3.20 14.12
N LEU A 115 17.41 3.08 13.87
CA LEU A 115 18.12 3.91 12.87
C LEU A 115 17.76 3.56 11.43
N PHE A 116 17.44 2.28 11.15
CA PHE A 116 17.32 1.77 9.79
C PHE A 116 15.92 1.93 9.16
N GLY A 117 14.95 2.54 9.86
CA GLY A 117 13.66 2.93 9.26
C GLY A 117 12.88 1.80 8.61
N ALA A 118 12.92 0.59 9.16
CA ALA A 118 12.23 -0.59 8.66
C ALA A 118 12.66 -1.03 7.23
N VAL A 119 13.93 -0.85 6.89
CA VAL A 119 14.46 -1.13 5.53
C VAL A 119 14.27 -2.59 5.12
N TRP A 120 14.49 -3.56 6.02
CA TRP A 120 14.32 -4.99 5.71
C TRP A 120 12.86 -5.37 5.52
N ALA A 121 11.97 -4.82 6.35
CA ALA A 121 10.52 -5.02 6.17
C ALA A 121 10.02 -4.40 4.87
N GLN A 122 10.54 -3.24 4.45
CA GLN A 122 10.22 -2.63 3.16
C GLN A 122 10.66 -3.53 1.99
N ALA A 123 11.88 -4.05 2.03
CA ALA A 123 12.37 -4.96 0.99
C ALA A 123 11.52 -6.24 0.90
N GLU A 124 11.16 -6.81 2.04
CA GLU A 124 10.35 -8.04 2.08
C GLU A 124 8.93 -7.81 1.58
N ILE A 125 8.27 -6.72 1.98
CA ILE A 125 6.90 -6.44 1.54
C ILE A 125 6.85 -6.11 0.03
N ARG A 126 7.85 -5.41 -0.53
CA ARG A 126 7.96 -5.20 -1.98
C ARG A 126 8.01 -6.53 -2.71
N LYS A 127 8.85 -7.46 -2.29
CA LYS A 127 8.92 -8.82 -2.85
C LYS A 127 7.58 -9.55 -2.79
N VAL A 128 6.86 -9.48 -1.67
CA VAL A 128 5.55 -10.14 -1.51
C VAL A 128 4.51 -9.54 -2.46
N LEU A 129 4.44 -8.21 -2.54
CA LEU A 129 3.48 -7.50 -3.39
C LEU A 129 3.77 -7.71 -4.89
N ASP A 130 5.04 -7.67 -5.29
CA ASP A 130 5.46 -7.99 -6.66
C ASP A 130 5.08 -9.42 -7.04
N HIS A 131 5.35 -10.40 -6.14
CA HIS A 131 5.01 -11.80 -6.37
C HIS A 131 3.51 -12.04 -6.62
N ILE A 132 2.63 -11.30 -5.95
CA ILE A 132 1.18 -11.39 -6.17
C ILE A 132 0.69 -10.54 -7.34
N GLY A 133 1.59 -9.88 -8.06
CA GLY A 133 1.32 -9.18 -9.32
C GLY A 133 0.98 -7.69 -9.17
N ALA A 134 1.25 -7.07 -8.04
CA ALA A 134 1.19 -5.61 -7.92
C ALA A 134 2.31 -4.94 -8.73
N ASN A 135 2.10 -3.70 -9.17
CA ASN A 135 3.12 -2.89 -9.83
C ASN A 135 3.84 -2.02 -8.77
N VAL A 136 4.86 -2.59 -8.16
CA VAL A 136 5.54 -2.00 -7.00
C VAL A 136 6.63 -1.04 -7.44
N LEU A 137 6.66 0.19 -6.87
CA LEU A 137 7.77 1.11 -7.06
C LEU A 137 9.03 0.51 -6.44
N ASP A 138 10.11 0.45 -7.21
CA ASP A 138 11.44 0.01 -6.72
C ASP A 138 12.17 1.17 -6.05
N THR A 139 11.63 1.62 -4.92
CA THR A 139 12.16 2.69 -4.09
C THR A 139 12.09 2.32 -2.62
N GLU A 140 12.87 3.02 -1.79
CA GLU A 140 12.85 2.90 -0.33
C GLU A 140 12.65 4.27 0.31
N LEU A 141 11.88 4.33 1.39
CA LEU A 141 11.81 5.48 2.27
C LEU A 141 11.95 5.02 3.73
N PRO A 142 13.17 4.79 4.19
CA PRO A 142 13.41 4.37 5.56
C PRO A 142 13.37 5.57 6.52
N VAL A 143 12.30 5.69 7.30
CA VAL A 143 12.16 6.73 8.32
C VAL A 143 12.63 6.18 9.67
N GLY A 144 13.92 6.35 9.96
CA GLY A 144 14.49 6.02 11.26
C GLY A 144 14.12 7.05 12.33
N GLN A 145 14.34 6.71 13.60
CA GLN A 145 14.05 7.58 14.76
C GLN A 145 12.64 8.19 14.66
N ALA A 146 11.66 7.38 14.27
CA ALA A 146 10.31 7.82 13.91
C ALA A 146 9.57 8.59 15.02
N HIS A 147 9.96 8.40 16.29
CA HIS A 147 9.44 9.15 17.42
C HIS A 147 9.78 10.65 17.36
N GLU A 148 10.84 11.02 16.62
CA GLU A 148 11.22 12.42 16.36
C GLU A 148 10.74 12.87 14.96
N ALA A 149 10.88 12.00 13.97
CA ALA A 149 10.65 12.34 12.58
C ALA A 149 9.16 12.56 12.24
N VAL A 150 8.22 11.82 12.86
CA VAL A 150 6.79 11.85 12.47
C VAL A 150 5.82 12.07 13.64
N ALA A 151 6.28 12.30 14.87
CA ALA A 151 5.40 12.44 16.05
C ALA A 151 4.40 13.61 15.96
N HIS A 152 4.74 14.66 15.22
CA HIS A 152 3.92 15.88 15.04
C HIS A 152 3.92 16.35 13.57
N GLY A 153 3.72 15.42 12.66
CA GLY A 153 3.91 15.62 11.21
C GLY A 153 5.33 15.28 10.77
N LEU A 154 5.53 15.17 9.47
CA LEU A 154 6.84 14.88 8.89
C LEU A 154 7.72 16.14 8.94
N ARG A 155 8.72 16.15 9.84
CA ARG A 155 9.53 17.36 10.12
C ARG A 155 10.83 17.43 9.33
N ASP A 156 11.36 16.28 8.92
CA ASP A 156 12.58 16.23 8.13
C ASP A 156 12.28 16.64 6.68
N ALA A 157 12.89 17.75 6.25
CA ALA A 157 12.64 18.30 4.93
C ALA A 157 13.15 17.37 3.80
N GLY A 158 14.21 16.61 4.04
CA GLY A 158 14.75 15.65 3.07
C GLY A 158 13.82 14.45 2.90
N ILE A 159 13.30 13.89 4.01
CA ILE A 159 12.34 12.78 3.98
C ILE A 159 11.03 13.26 3.34
N SER A 160 10.57 14.48 3.68
CA SER A 160 9.36 15.06 3.11
C SER A 160 9.46 15.22 1.58
N ALA A 161 10.55 15.80 1.09
CA ALA A 161 10.78 16.00 -0.34
C ALA A 161 10.91 14.65 -1.09
N GLU A 162 11.56 13.66 -0.49
CA GLU A 162 11.66 12.34 -1.09
C GLU A 162 10.31 11.60 -1.14
N LEU A 163 9.51 11.70 -0.07
CA LEU A 163 8.15 11.15 -0.05
C LEU A 163 7.27 11.80 -1.12
N GLU A 164 7.30 13.13 -1.23
CA GLU A 164 6.57 13.87 -2.25
C GLU A 164 6.97 13.43 -3.67
N ARG A 165 8.26 13.27 -3.92
CA ARG A 165 8.77 12.78 -5.21
C ARG A 165 8.26 11.36 -5.52
N GLN A 166 8.29 10.44 -4.54
CA GLN A 166 7.83 9.06 -4.72
C GLN A 166 6.30 9.00 -4.94
N LEU A 167 5.53 9.84 -4.24
CA LEU A 167 4.09 9.96 -4.44
C LEU A 167 3.75 10.51 -5.83
N ALA A 168 4.52 11.47 -6.34
CA ALA A 168 4.34 11.96 -7.71
C ALA A 168 4.57 10.85 -8.76
N VAL A 169 5.59 10.01 -8.55
CA VAL A 169 5.83 8.82 -9.41
C VAL A 169 4.67 7.83 -9.31
N LEU A 170 4.18 7.53 -8.11
CA LEU A 170 3.03 6.64 -7.89
C LEU A 170 1.80 7.12 -8.67
N VAL A 171 1.50 8.43 -8.59
CA VAL A 171 0.38 9.05 -9.32
C VAL A 171 0.58 9.00 -10.83
N ALA A 172 1.81 9.16 -11.33
CA ALA A 172 2.09 9.02 -12.76
C ALA A 172 1.85 7.61 -13.28
N MET A 173 2.23 6.57 -12.51
CA MET A 173 2.02 5.16 -12.88
C MET A 173 0.54 4.81 -13.07
N THR A 174 -0.40 5.43 -12.34
CA THR A 174 -1.84 5.18 -12.55
C THR A 174 -2.31 5.71 -13.89
N ARG A 175 -1.84 6.88 -14.31
CA ARG A 175 -2.21 7.51 -15.60
C ARG A 175 -1.71 6.69 -16.78
N ASP A 176 -0.51 6.14 -16.67
CA ASP A 176 0.07 5.28 -17.71
C ASP A 176 -0.70 3.96 -17.85
N ALA A 177 -1.12 3.36 -16.74
CA ALA A 177 -1.94 2.16 -16.73
C ALA A 177 -3.31 2.37 -17.40
N GLU A 178 -3.98 3.49 -17.13
CA GLU A 178 -5.23 3.88 -17.79
C GLU A 178 -5.03 4.11 -19.29
N ALA A 179 -3.95 4.77 -19.70
CA ALA A 179 -3.65 5.04 -21.11
C ALA A 179 -3.40 3.75 -21.90
N VAL A 180 -2.76 2.76 -21.31
CA VAL A 180 -2.53 1.43 -21.93
C VAL A 180 -3.86 0.65 -22.02
N GLY A 181 -4.67 0.66 -20.97
CA GLY A 181 -6.00 0.02 -20.94
C GLY A 181 -6.93 0.54 -22.04
N HIS A 182 -6.98 1.86 -22.24
CA HIS A 182 -7.78 2.49 -23.30
C HIS A 182 -7.30 2.17 -24.72
N ARG A 183 -6.00 2.01 -24.94
CA ARG A 183 -5.45 1.62 -26.25
C ARG A 183 -5.81 0.17 -26.60
N SER A 184 -5.66 -0.74 -25.66
CA SER A 184 -5.98 -2.16 -25.87
C SER A 184 -7.48 -2.39 -26.10
N HIS A 185 -8.36 -1.59 -25.48
CA HIS A 185 -9.81 -1.66 -25.69
C HIS A 185 -10.19 -1.20 -27.11
N ARG A 186 -9.65 -0.06 -27.56
CA ARG A 186 -9.87 0.45 -28.92
C ARG A 186 -9.33 -0.46 -30.02
N GLU A 187 -8.22 -1.16 -29.78
CA GLU A 187 -7.70 -2.16 -30.72
C GLU A 187 -8.60 -3.38 -30.83
N ARG A 188 -9.14 -3.89 -29.73
CA ARG A 188 -10.10 -4.99 -29.73
C ARG A 188 -11.40 -4.63 -30.45
N GLU A 189 -11.93 -3.42 -30.27
CA GLU A 189 -13.10 -2.94 -31.00
C GLU A 189 -12.87 -2.82 -32.52
N ARG A 190 -11.65 -2.41 -32.92
CA ARG A 190 -11.27 -2.32 -34.33
C ARG A 190 -11.09 -3.67 -35.01
N VAL A 191 -10.74 -4.73 -34.29
CA VAL A 191 -10.59 -6.09 -34.81
C VAL A 191 -11.95 -6.81 -34.87
N ALA A 192 -12.93 -6.38 -34.07
CA ALA A 192 -14.28 -6.96 -34.01
C ALA A 192 -15.28 -6.30 -34.97
N ALA A 193 -14.92 -5.22 -35.66
CA ALA A 193 -15.71 -4.51 -36.66
C ALA A 193 -15.23 -4.81 -38.10
#